data_df0251b9b4e5f84ccc901c62ec91a540
#
_entry.id   df0251b9b4e5f84ccc901c62ec91a540
#
_cell.length_a   1.000
_cell.length_b   1.000
_cell.length_c   1.000
_cell.angle_alpha   90.00
_cell.angle_beta   90.00
_cell.angle_gamma   90.00
#
_symmetry.space_group_name_H-M   'P 1'
#
loop_
_entity.id
_entity.type
_entity.pdbx_description
1 polymer ?
#
loop_
_entity_poly.entity_id
_entity_poly.type
_entity_poly.pdbx_seq_one_letter_code
_entity_poly.pdbx_strand_id
1 'polypeptide(L)'
;MDIAFYGNSVSSPLILKALQPKATLLDNILIAGAIFAVFAVPGYWAAVFLMDKMGRKRIQWQGFLVMALAFGAIAVIPGMAKNPWAFLVVFGISYFFIEFGPNETTFVYPSEIFPTSIRGAGDGISAAGGKTGAFLGALLVPTLLKTIHLSGVMGVMAGVSAIGLLLTIVALPEPMGRNLEDASGESIESGAMETHPQAVSGFSN
;
A
#
# COMPACT_ATOMS: atom_id res chain seq x y z
N MET A 1 2.12 -3.85 0.10
CA MET A 1 1.04 -3.22 -0.66
C MET A 1 1.06 -3.66 -2.11
N ASP A 2 2.15 -3.46 -2.84
CA ASP A 2 2.28 -3.65 -4.29
C ASP A 2 1.90 -5.04 -4.81
N ILE A 3 2.12 -6.10 -4.04
CA ILE A 3 1.63 -7.45 -4.39
C ILE A 3 0.11 -7.42 -4.61
N ALA A 4 -0.64 -6.83 -3.68
CA ALA A 4 -2.09 -6.78 -3.76
C ALA A 4 -2.57 -5.80 -4.84
N PHE A 5 -1.97 -4.61 -4.92
CA PHE A 5 -2.37 -3.59 -5.89
C PHE A 5 -2.08 -4.04 -7.34
N TYR A 6 -0.82 -4.32 -7.66
CA TYR A 6 -0.44 -4.71 -9.03
C TYR A 6 -0.94 -6.10 -9.40
N GLY A 7 -1.01 -7.04 -8.44
CA GLY A 7 -1.64 -8.33 -8.67
C GLY A 7 -3.09 -8.20 -9.10
N ASN A 8 -3.86 -7.37 -8.41
CA ASN A 8 -5.27 -7.13 -8.74
C ASN A 8 -5.45 -6.24 -9.97
N SER A 9 -4.74 -5.12 -10.08
CA SER A 9 -4.95 -4.14 -11.16
C SER A 9 -4.52 -4.71 -12.53
N VAL A 10 -3.33 -5.32 -12.63
CA VAL A 10 -2.86 -5.95 -13.87
C VAL A 10 -3.72 -7.15 -14.23
N SER A 11 -4.18 -7.91 -13.24
CA SER A 11 -5.02 -9.09 -13.46
C SER A 11 -6.52 -8.80 -13.45
N SER A 12 -6.96 -7.55 -13.27
CA SER A 12 -8.39 -7.24 -13.15
C SER A 12 -9.24 -7.71 -14.33
N PRO A 13 -8.82 -7.65 -15.62
CA PRO A 13 -9.62 -8.24 -16.70
C PRO A 13 -9.79 -9.75 -16.56
N LEU A 14 -8.77 -10.45 -16.03
CA LEU A 14 -8.84 -11.91 -15.78
C LEU A 14 -9.73 -12.23 -14.58
N ILE A 15 -9.64 -11.43 -13.52
CA ILE A 15 -10.48 -11.53 -12.32
C ILE A 15 -11.95 -11.32 -12.70
N LEU A 16 -12.26 -10.28 -13.47
CA LEU A 16 -13.60 -9.97 -13.95
C LEU A 16 -14.11 -11.02 -14.91
N LYS A 17 -13.26 -11.59 -15.77
CA LYS A 17 -13.63 -12.70 -16.64
C LYS A 17 -13.96 -13.97 -15.86
N ALA A 18 -13.25 -14.24 -14.76
CA ALA A 18 -13.58 -15.36 -13.87
C ALA A 18 -14.93 -15.17 -13.18
N LEU A 19 -15.32 -13.93 -12.89
CA LEU A 19 -16.61 -13.56 -12.32
C LEU A 19 -17.73 -13.59 -13.38
N GLN A 20 -17.47 -13.11 -14.60
CA GLN A 20 -18.41 -13.02 -15.71
C GLN A 20 -17.86 -13.68 -16.98
N PRO A 21 -17.92 -15.03 -17.09
CA PRO A 21 -17.31 -15.76 -18.21
C PRO A 21 -17.84 -15.38 -19.60
N LYS A 22 -19.07 -14.85 -19.66
CA LYS A 22 -19.72 -14.45 -20.91
C LYS A 22 -19.37 -13.03 -21.38
N ALA A 23 -18.78 -12.21 -20.50
CA ALA A 23 -18.37 -10.84 -20.84
C ALA A 23 -17.19 -10.85 -21.83
N THR A 24 -17.18 -9.88 -22.75
CA THR A 24 -16.06 -9.71 -23.67
C THR A 24 -14.85 -9.14 -22.95
N LEU A 25 -13.69 -9.19 -23.58
CA LEU A 25 -12.49 -8.53 -23.04
C LEU A 25 -12.69 -7.03 -22.88
N LEU A 26 -13.36 -6.40 -23.83
CA LEU A 26 -13.67 -4.98 -23.80
C LEU A 26 -14.56 -4.62 -22.59
N ASP A 27 -15.62 -5.42 -22.34
CA ASP A 27 -16.50 -5.20 -21.19
C ASP A 27 -15.70 -5.27 -19.87
N ASN A 28 -14.82 -6.24 -19.73
CA ASN A 28 -14.00 -6.40 -18.54
C ASN A 28 -13.01 -5.23 -18.36
N ILE A 29 -12.43 -4.72 -19.44
CA ILE A 29 -11.56 -3.54 -19.39
C ILE A 29 -12.35 -2.30 -19.00
N LEU A 30 -13.54 -2.10 -19.56
CA LEU A 30 -14.40 -0.96 -19.24
C LEU A 30 -14.87 -1.01 -17.79
N ILE A 31 -15.24 -2.19 -17.27
CA ILE A 31 -15.61 -2.36 -15.86
C ILE A 31 -14.40 -2.08 -14.95
N ALA A 32 -13.22 -2.60 -15.28
CA ALA A 32 -12.01 -2.31 -14.53
C ALA A 32 -11.69 -0.81 -14.51
N GLY A 33 -11.79 -0.13 -15.66
CA GLY A 33 -11.63 1.32 -15.76
C GLY A 33 -12.66 2.10 -14.95
N ALA A 34 -13.93 1.66 -14.95
CA ALA A 34 -14.99 2.26 -14.15
C ALA A 34 -14.73 2.08 -12.63
N ILE A 35 -14.29 0.90 -12.19
CA ILE A 35 -13.91 0.68 -10.79
C ILE A 35 -12.78 1.64 -10.40
N PHE A 36 -11.76 1.76 -11.24
CA PHE A 36 -10.65 2.67 -10.99
C PHE A 36 -11.11 4.13 -10.91
N ALA A 37 -11.91 4.59 -11.85
CA ALA A 37 -12.42 5.97 -11.89
C ALA A 37 -13.34 6.29 -10.70
N VAL A 38 -14.20 5.34 -10.29
CA VAL A 38 -15.23 5.57 -9.26
C VAL A 38 -14.68 5.37 -7.85
N PHE A 39 -13.72 4.48 -7.65
CA PHE A 39 -13.21 4.14 -6.32
C PHE A 39 -11.76 4.59 -6.12
N ALA A 40 -10.83 4.24 -7.02
CA ALA A 40 -9.42 4.53 -6.84
C ALA A 40 -9.14 6.04 -6.89
N VAL A 41 -9.64 6.74 -7.91
CA VAL A 41 -9.42 8.20 -8.04
C VAL A 41 -9.96 8.99 -6.85
N PRO A 42 -11.20 8.77 -6.35
CA PRO A 42 -11.66 9.42 -5.13
C PRO A 42 -10.84 9.04 -3.89
N GLY A 43 -10.36 7.79 -3.78
CA GLY A 43 -9.49 7.34 -2.70
C GLY A 43 -8.18 8.13 -2.67
N TYR A 44 -7.53 8.27 -3.82
CA TYR A 44 -6.33 9.09 -4.00
C TYR A 44 -6.53 10.52 -3.51
N TRP A 45 -7.57 11.21 -4.00
CA TRP A 45 -7.85 12.59 -3.59
C TRP A 45 -8.20 12.70 -2.11
N ALA A 46 -8.90 11.71 -1.56
CA ALA A 46 -9.17 11.66 -0.12
C ALA A 46 -7.86 11.56 0.68
N ALA A 47 -6.87 10.77 0.24
CA ALA A 47 -5.56 10.72 0.85
C ALA A 47 -4.86 12.09 0.81
N VAL A 48 -4.81 12.74 -0.36
CA VAL A 48 -4.19 14.06 -0.54
C VAL A 48 -4.77 15.10 0.43
N PHE A 49 -6.08 15.15 0.60
CA PHE A 49 -6.73 16.16 1.46
C PHE A 49 -6.70 15.82 2.96
N LEU A 50 -6.56 14.54 3.30
CA LEU A 50 -6.69 14.08 4.68
C LEU A 50 -5.37 13.66 5.33
N MET A 51 -4.31 13.41 4.55
CA MET A 51 -3.05 12.90 5.06
C MET A 51 -2.41 13.80 6.12
N ASP A 52 -2.44 15.12 5.92
CA ASP A 52 -1.89 16.10 6.87
C ASP A 52 -2.79 16.31 8.11
N LYS A 53 -4.05 15.89 8.04
CA LYS A 53 -5.00 16.01 9.17
C LYS A 53 -5.09 14.75 10.00
N MET A 54 -5.00 13.59 9.36
CA MET A 54 -5.18 12.29 10.01
C MET A 54 -3.86 11.64 10.43
N GLY A 55 -2.79 11.95 9.73
CA GLY A 55 -1.48 11.31 9.89
C GLY A 55 -1.28 10.11 8.98
N ARG A 56 0.00 9.89 8.64
CA ARG A 56 0.41 8.86 7.66
C ARG A 56 0.11 7.46 8.17
N LYS A 57 0.45 7.20 9.42
CA LYS A 57 0.24 5.88 10.05
C LYS A 57 -1.24 5.51 10.11
N ARG A 58 -2.12 6.49 10.48
CA ARG A 58 -3.56 6.24 10.59
C ARG A 58 -4.17 5.88 9.24
N ILE A 59 -3.88 6.66 8.21
CA ILE A 59 -4.36 6.42 6.85
C ILE A 59 -3.87 5.06 6.35
N GLN A 60 -2.60 4.74 6.55
CA GLN A 60 -2.01 3.48 6.08
C GLN A 60 -2.62 2.26 6.76
N TRP A 61 -2.73 2.24 8.10
CA TRP A 61 -3.30 1.07 8.77
C TRP A 61 -4.80 0.90 8.48
N GLN A 62 -5.57 2.00 8.35
CA GLN A 62 -6.97 1.94 7.94
C GLN A 62 -7.12 1.38 6.52
N GLY A 63 -6.28 1.81 5.59
CA GLY A 63 -6.24 1.26 4.25
C GLY A 63 -6.01 -0.25 4.26
N PHE A 64 -4.96 -0.72 4.93
CA PHE A 64 -4.68 -2.15 5.04
C PHE A 64 -5.79 -2.94 5.76
N LEU A 65 -6.40 -2.38 6.79
CA LEU A 65 -7.50 -3.03 7.51
C LEU A 65 -8.69 -3.26 6.57
N VAL A 66 -9.13 -2.21 5.87
CA VAL A 66 -10.30 -2.34 4.97
C VAL A 66 -9.98 -3.24 3.79
N MET A 67 -8.76 -3.19 3.24
CA MET A 67 -8.31 -4.15 2.22
C MET A 67 -8.41 -5.59 2.72
N ALA A 68 -7.87 -5.87 3.91
CA ALA A 68 -7.91 -7.21 4.50
C ALA A 68 -9.34 -7.71 4.71
N LEU A 69 -10.22 -6.84 5.21
CA LEU A 69 -11.64 -7.14 5.41
C LEU A 69 -12.38 -7.35 4.08
N ALA A 70 -12.15 -6.48 3.09
CA ALA A 70 -12.82 -6.56 1.79
C ALA A 70 -12.41 -7.84 1.03
N PHE A 71 -11.11 -8.10 0.92
CA PHE A 71 -10.63 -9.32 0.28
C PHE A 71 -11.00 -10.58 1.07
N GLY A 72 -10.94 -10.51 2.41
CA GLY A 72 -11.38 -11.59 3.29
C GLY A 72 -12.88 -11.89 3.14
N ALA A 73 -13.72 -10.87 3.05
CA ALA A 73 -15.15 -11.04 2.80
C ALA A 73 -15.42 -11.77 1.46
N ILE A 74 -14.72 -11.36 0.39
CA ILE A 74 -14.86 -12.04 -0.91
C ILE A 74 -14.38 -13.51 -0.83
N ALA A 75 -13.32 -13.76 -0.05
CA ALA A 75 -12.77 -15.11 0.09
C ALA A 75 -13.67 -16.05 0.88
N VAL A 76 -14.28 -15.57 1.98
CA VAL A 76 -14.94 -16.42 2.99
C VAL A 76 -16.45 -16.45 2.84
N ILE A 77 -17.10 -15.35 2.43
CA ILE A 77 -18.58 -15.32 2.35
C ILE A 77 -19.06 -16.15 1.17
N PRO A 78 -19.86 -17.21 1.40
CA PRO A 78 -20.36 -18.07 0.34
C PRO A 78 -21.16 -17.30 -0.70
N GLY A 79 -20.81 -17.47 -1.98
CA GLY A 79 -21.53 -16.84 -3.08
C GLY A 79 -21.08 -15.39 -3.41
N MET A 80 -20.31 -14.71 -2.57
CA MET A 80 -19.86 -13.34 -2.86
C MET A 80 -19.00 -13.30 -4.12
N ALA A 81 -18.06 -14.23 -4.27
CA ALA A 81 -17.23 -14.36 -5.47
C ALA A 81 -18.02 -14.80 -6.73
N LYS A 82 -19.32 -15.14 -6.60
CA LYS A 82 -20.19 -15.53 -7.71
C LYS A 82 -21.25 -14.47 -8.01
N ASN A 83 -21.48 -13.51 -7.11
CA ASN A 83 -22.40 -12.40 -7.31
C ASN A 83 -21.66 -11.18 -7.85
N PRO A 84 -21.83 -10.84 -9.16
CA PRO A 84 -21.07 -9.75 -9.77
C PRO A 84 -21.21 -8.41 -9.05
N TRP A 85 -22.41 -8.04 -8.64
CA TRP A 85 -22.64 -6.74 -7.99
C TRP A 85 -22.03 -6.65 -6.61
N ALA A 86 -22.22 -7.69 -5.78
CA ALA A 86 -21.61 -7.74 -4.45
C ALA A 86 -20.07 -7.71 -4.55
N PHE A 87 -19.52 -8.49 -5.48
CA PHE A 87 -18.09 -8.51 -5.77
C PHE A 87 -17.59 -7.12 -6.18
N LEU A 88 -18.21 -6.49 -7.19
CA LEU A 88 -17.75 -5.20 -7.74
C LEU A 88 -17.75 -4.10 -6.68
N VAL A 89 -18.76 -4.05 -5.81
CA VAL A 89 -18.83 -3.05 -4.74
C VAL A 89 -17.71 -3.28 -3.70
N VAL A 90 -17.57 -4.51 -3.20
CA VAL A 90 -16.55 -4.81 -2.17
C VAL A 90 -15.14 -4.70 -2.74
N PHE A 91 -14.94 -5.16 -3.97
CA PHE A 91 -13.68 -5.01 -4.70
C PHE A 91 -13.35 -3.54 -4.97
N GLY A 92 -14.35 -2.72 -5.37
CA GLY A 92 -14.20 -1.28 -5.53
C GLY A 92 -13.83 -0.58 -4.23
N ILE A 93 -14.46 -0.94 -3.10
CA ILE A 93 -14.10 -0.43 -1.78
C ILE A 93 -12.62 -0.74 -1.47
N SER A 94 -12.13 -1.94 -1.80
CA SER A 94 -10.71 -2.24 -1.62
C SER A 94 -9.81 -1.31 -2.42
N TYR A 95 -10.17 -0.96 -3.66
CA TYR A 95 -9.44 0.01 -4.49
C TYR A 95 -9.43 1.41 -3.91
N PHE A 96 -10.57 1.88 -3.39
CA PHE A 96 -10.61 3.15 -2.68
C PHE A 96 -9.61 3.18 -1.53
N PHE A 97 -9.61 2.15 -0.68
CA PHE A 97 -8.75 2.10 0.49
C PHE A 97 -7.30 1.74 0.20
N ILE A 98 -6.99 1.10 -0.93
CA ILE A 98 -5.63 0.98 -1.46
C ILE A 98 -5.05 2.38 -1.72
N GLU A 99 -5.76 3.20 -2.47
CA GLU A 99 -5.33 4.55 -2.85
C GLU A 99 -5.40 5.53 -1.68
N PHE A 100 -6.49 5.49 -0.89
CA PHE A 100 -6.61 6.31 0.32
C PHE A 100 -5.51 6.03 1.34
N GLY A 101 -5.02 4.80 1.39
CA GLY A 101 -4.11 4.32 2.42
C GLY A 101 -2.70 4.05 1.92
N PRO A 102 -2.32 2.77 1.80
CA PRO A 102 -0.93 2.37 1.60
C PRO A 102 -0.34 2.79 0.27
N ASN A 103 -1.12 3.05 -0.77
CA ASN A 103 -0.55 3.47 -2.05
C ASN A 103 0.12 4.83 -1.94
N GLU A 104 -0.54 5.80 -1.32
CA GLU A 104 0.00 7.15 -1.14
C GLU A 104 1.06 7.20 -0.03
N THR A 105 0.77 6.57 1.10
CA THR A 105 1.67 6.66 2.26
C THR A 105 3.02 5.99 2.03
N THR A 106 3.11 4.96 1.18
CA THR A 106 4.39 4.31 0.88
C THR A 106 5.37 5.19 0.10
N PHE A 107 4.89 6.25 -0.56
CA PHE A 107 5.77 7.26 -1.18
C PHE A 107 6.17 8.36 -0.19
N VAL A 108 5.28 8.71 0.74
CA VAL A 108 5.52 9.82 1.68
C VAL A 108 6.39 9.37 2.85
N TYR A 109 6.18 8.17 3.40
CA TYR A 109 6.93 7.70 4.56
C TYR A 109 8.44 7.72 4.39
N PRO A 110 9.04 7.15 3.33
CA PRO A 110 10.49 7.14 3.20
C PRO A 110 11.07 8.56 3.14
N SER A 111 10.37 9.49 2.47
CA SER A 111 10.81 10.89 2.38
C SER A 111 10.75 11.64 3.71
N GLU A 112 9.93 11.20 4.67
CA GLU A 112 9.77 11.84 5.97
C GLU A 112 10.59 11.18 7.10
N ILE A 113 10.87 9.86 7.01
CA ILE A 113 11.52 9.12 8.11
C ILE A 113 13.02 8.86 7.88
N PHE A 114 13.51 8.94 6.65
CA PHE A 114 14.95 8.77 6.41
C PHE A 114 15.71 10.09 6.58
N PRO A 115 16.91 10.05 7.24
CA PRO A 115 17.81 11.19 7.34
C PRO A 115 18.16 11.77 5.97
N THR A 116 18.38 13.09 5.93
CA THR A 116 18.66 13.83 4.68
C THR A 116 19.85 13.26 3.91
N SER A 117 20.88 12.81 4.63
CA SER A 117 22.11 12.24 4.06
C SER A 117 21.91 10.94 3.29
N ILE A 118 20.90 10.13 3.66
CA ILE A 118 20.61 8.81 3.05
C ILE A 118 19.20 8.71 2.47
N ARG A 119 18.41 9.79 2.51
CA ARG A 119 16.99 9.81 2.10
C ARG A 119 16.77 9.23 0.71
N GLY A 120 17.56 9.67 -0.28
CA GLY A 120 17.44 9.16 -1.65
C GLY A 120 17.76 7.66 -1.77
N ALA A 121 18.72 7.15 -1.01
CA ALA A 121 19.03 5.72 -0.97
C ALA A 121 17.91 4.93 -0.27
N GLY A 122 17.37 5.45 0.84
CA GLY A 122 16.24 4.87 1.57
C GLY A 122 14.98 4.78 0.72
N ASP A 123 14.65 5.87 0.01
CA ASP A 123 13.55 5.91 -0.97
C ASP A 123 13.74 4.87 -2.07
N GLY A 124 14.94 4.80 -2.65
CA GLY A 124 15.28 3.85 -3.71
C GLY A 124 15.13 2.40 -3.26
N ILE A 125 15.61 2.04 -2.07
CA ILE A 125 15.46 0.69 -1.50
C ILE A 125 13.99 0.37 -1.23
N SER A 126 13.24 1.32 -0.67
CA SER A 126 11.81 1.17 -0.41
C SER A 126 11.03 0.95 -1.70
N ALA A 127 11.31 1.75 -2.74
CA ALA A 127 10.70 1.62 -4.05
C ALA A 127 11.07 0.28 -4.73
N ALA A 128 12.33 -0.17 -4.63
CA ALA A 128 12.76 -1.47 -5.15
C ALA A 128 12.02 -2.63 -4.48
N GLY A 129 11.84 -2.58 -3.16
CA GLY A 129 11.01 -3.54 -2.43
C GLY A 129 9.56 -3.56 -2.91
N GLY A 130 8.97 -2.38 -3.12
CA GLY A 130 7.63 -2.24 -3.69
C GLY A 130 7.53 -2.84 -5.09
N LYS A 131 8.47 -2.51 -5.99
CA LYS A 131 8.48 -3.04 -7.37
C LYS A 131 8.71 -4.54 -7.43
N THR A 132 9.50 -5.11 -6.51
CA THR A 132 9.62 -6.57 -6.35
C THR A 132 8.26 -7.18 -5.99
N GLY A 133 7.54 -6.56 -5.05
CA GLY A 133 6.16 -6.97 -4.71
C GLY A 133 5.21 -6.86 -5.91
N ALA A 134 5.27 -5.78 -6.68
CA ALA A 134 4.48 -5.58 -7.90
C ALA A 134 4.72 -6.70 -8.93
N PHE A 135 5.98 -7.02 -9.18
CA PHE A 135 6.38 -8.12 -10.08
C PHE A 135 5.81 -9.45 -9.62
N LEU A 136 5.97 -9.77 -8.33
CA LEU A 136 5.43 -11.02 -7.77
C LEU A 136 3.90 -11.07 -7.86
N GLY A 137 3.21 -9.97 -7.57
CA GLY A 137 1.76 -9.89 -7.69
C GLY A 137 1.27 -10.13 -9.11
N ALA A 138 1.86 -9.43 -10.09
CA ALA A 138 1.49 -9.57 -11.49
C ALA A 138 1.79 -10.97 -12.05
N LEU A 139 2.88 -11.60 -11.60
CA LEU A 139 3.29 -12.93 -12.03
C LEU A 139 2.44 -14.04 -11.39
N LEU A 140 2.18 -13.94 -10.08
CA LEU A 140 1.57 -15.03 -9.34
C LEU A 140 0.04 -15.05 -9.47
N VAL A 141 -0.64 -13.91 -9.52
CA VAL A 141 -2.11 -13.85 -9.52
C VAL A 141 -2.74 -14.63 -10.68
N PRO A 142 -2.28 -14.52 -11.95
CA PRO A 142 -2.85 -15.30 -13.04
C PRO A 142 -2.71 -16.83 -12.84
N THR A 143 -1.60 -17.26 -12.23
CA THR A 143 -1.34 -18.68 -11.94
C THR A 143 -2.21 -19.15 -10.77
N LEU A 144 -2.27 -18.36 -9.69
CA LEU A 144 -3.11 -18.66 -8.52
C LEU A 144 -4.59 -18.70 -8.89
N LEU A 145 -5.05 -17.82 -9.78
CA LEU A 145 -6.44 -17.79 -10.23
C LEU A 145 -6.87 -19.12 -10.89
N LYS A 146 -5.93 -19.78 -11.59
CA LYS A 146 -6.17 -21.08 -12.21
C LYS A 146 -6.15 -22.24 -11.21
N THR A 147 -5.37 -22.15 -10.14
CA THR A 147 -5.13 -23.24 -9.18
C THR A 147 -6.07 -23.18 -7.98
N ILE A 148 -6.24 -22.02 -7.38
CA ILE A 148 -7.02 -21.85 -6.14
C ILE A 148 -8.30 -21.01 -6.34
N HIS A 149 -8.63 -20.70 -7.59
CA HIS A 149 -9.81 -19.91 -7.97
C HIS A 149 -9.84 -18.49 -7.37
N LEU A 150 -10.89 -17.74 -7.69
CA LEU A 150 -11.04 -16.34 -7.28
C LEU A 150 -11.04 -16.16 -5.74
N SER A 151 -11.80 -16.99 -5.02
CA SER A 151 -11.86 -16.90 -3.55
C SER A 151 -10.50 -17.14 -2.89
N GLY A 152 -9.71 -18.10 -3.40
CA GLY A 152 -8.38 -18.37 -2.89
C GLY A 152 -7.42 -17.20 -3.13
N VAL A 153 -7.47 -16.60 -4.33
CA VAL A 153 -6.67 -15.38 -4.63
C VAL A 153 -7.03 -14.23 -3.69
N MET A 154 -8.32 -13.99 -3.46
CA MET A 154 -8.76 -12.96 -2.53
C MET A 154 -8.30 -13.27 -1.09
N GLY A 155 -8.27 -14.55 -0.68
CA GLY A 155 -7.72 -14.98 0.61
C GLY A 155 -6.23 -14.66 0.75
N VAL A 156 -5.43 -14.89 -0.29
CA VAL A 156 -4.00 -14.51 -0.33
C VAL A 156 -3.85 -12.99 -0.21
N MET A 157 -4.65 -12.20 -0.95
CA MET A 157 -4.61 -10.74 -0.88
C MET A 157 -5.02 -10.22 0.50
N ALA A 158 -5.99 -10.85 1.16
CA ALA A 158 -6.37 -10.54 2.54
C ALA A 158 -5.20 -10.81 3.51
N GLY A 159 -4.51 -11.94 3.37
CA GLY A 159 -3.32 -12.27 4.16
C GLY A 159 -2.18 -11.28 3.99
N VAL A 160 -1.85 -10.91 2.75
CA VAL A 160 -0.84 -9.90 2.44
C VAL A 160 -1.22 -8.54 3.05
N SER A 161 -2.49 -8.15 2.97
CA SER A 161 -2.98 -6.90 3.55
C SER A 161 -2.92 -6.93 5.09
N ALA A 162 -3.25 -8.07 5.72
CA ALA A 162 -3.14 -8.25 7.17
C ALA A 162 -1.68 -8.16 7.66
N ILE A 163 -0.72 -8.72 6.91
CA ILE A 163 0.70 -8.54 7.19
C ILE A 163 1.10 -7.07 7.08
N GLY A 164 0.64 -6.36 6.04
CA GLY A 164 0.87 -4.92 5.88
C GLY A 164 0.31 -4.10 7.04
N LEU A 165 -0.90 -4.43 7.50
CA LEU A 165 -1.53 -3.85 8.68
C LEU A 165 -0.66 -4.04 9.93
N LEU A 166 -0.23 -5.27 10.21
CA LEU A 166 0.59 -5.61 11.35
C LEU A 166 1.91 -4.84 11.34
N LEU A 167 2.62 -4.85 10.21
CA LEU A 167 3.88 -4.13 10.05
C LEU A 167 3.70 -2.61 10.23
N THR A 168 2.61 -2.05 9.71
CA THR A 168 2.31 -0.61 9.89
C THR A 168 2.11 -0.27 11.36
N ILE A 169 1.35 -1.08 12.11
CA ILE A 169 1.06 -0.82 13.52
C ILE A 169 2.32 -0.95 14.37
N VAL A 170 3.11 -1.99 14.13
CA VAL A 170 4.25 -2.36 15.00
C VAL A 170 5.51 -1.58 14.65
N ALA A 171 5.83 -1.43 13.36
CA ALA A 171 7.14 -0.98 12.93
C ALA A 171 7.19 0.50 12.51
N LEU A 172 6.07 1.09 12.02
CA LEU A 172 6.13 2.45 11.49
C LEU A 172 5.83 3.50 12.56
N PRO A 173 6.65 4.58 12.64
CA PRO A 173 6.37 5.74 13.49
C PRO A 173 5.27 6.62 12.87
N GLU A 174 4.71 7.56 13.62
CA GLU A 174 3.87 8.64 13.07
C GLU A 174 4.71 9.91 12.93
N PRO A 175 5.03 10.36 11.72
CA PRO A 175 5.83 11.56 11.51
C PRO A 175 5.02 12.86 11.57
N MET A 176 3.67 12.79 11.55
CA MET A 176 2.80 13.96 11.53
C MET A 176 3.09 14.92 12.69
N GLY A 177 3.26 16.22 12.36
CA GLY A 177 3.49 17.28 13.35
C GLY A 177 4.91 17.34 13.89
N ARG A 178 5.84 16.56 13.35
CA ARG A 178 7.28 16.65 13.66
C ARG A 178 8.00 17.36 12.53
N ASN A 179 9.09 18.08 12.87
CA ASN A 179 10.01 18.56 11.86
C ASN A 179 10.71 17.36 11.20
N LEU A 180 11.16 17.50 9.96
CA LEU A 180 11.83 16.41 9.23
C LEU A 180 13.09 15.91 9.96
N GLU A 181 13.83 16.81 10.59
CA GLU A 181 15.02 16.48 11.40
C GLU A 181 14.68 15.65 12.64
N ASP A 182 13.55 15.95 13.30
CA ASP A 182 13.06 15.17 14.45
C ASP A 182 12.46 13.82 14.02
N ALA A 183 11.77 13.79 12.89
CA ALA A 183 11.16 12.58 12.37
C ALA A 183 12.21 11.57 11.87
N SER A 184 13.33 12.07 11.33
CA SER A 184 14.47 11.29 10.84
C SER A 184 15.53 10.98 11.92
N GLY A 185 15.44 11.60 13.10
CA GLY A 185 16.41 11.46 14.20
C GLY A 185 17.68 12.30 14.06
N GLU A 186 17.78 13.18 13.04
CA GLU A 186 18.95 14.05 12.81
C GLU A 186 19.18 15.07 13.93
N SER A 187 18.12 15.53 14.59
CA SER A 187 18.21 16.45 15.73
C SER A 187 18.97 15.87 16.93
N ILE A 188 18.93 14.56 17.12
CA ILE A 188 19.64 13.87 18.20
C ILE A 188 21.14 13.81 17.90
N GLU A 189 21.50 13.60 16.63
CA GLU A 189 22.92 13.54 16.21
C GLU A 189 23.58 14.93 16.25
N SER A 190 22.87 15.99 15.84
CA SER A 190 23.39 17.35 15.92
C SER A 190 23.58 17.81 17.38
N GLY A 191 22.64 17.50 18.27
CA GLY A 191 22.76 17.78 19.70
C GLY A 191 23.89 17.00 20.39
N ALA A 192 24.14 15.75 19.97
CA ALA A 192 25.26 14.95 20.48
C ALA A 192 26.63 15.50 20.01
N MET A 193 26.69 16.08 18.82
CA MET A 193 27.93 16.69 18.29
C MET A 193 28.25 18.03 18.96
N GLU A 194 27.23 18.80 19.34
CA GLU A 194 27.41 20.07 20.10
C GLU A 194 27.82 19.86 21.57
N THR A 195 27.46 18.71 22.18
CA THR A 195 27.84 18.40 23.58
C THR A 195 29.26 17.85 23.72
N HIS A 196 30.00 17.59 22.63
CA HIS A 196 31.41 17.19 22.64
C HIS A 196 32.30 18.10 21.77
N PRO A 197 32.47 19.41 22.10
CA PRO A 197 33.33 20.28 21.30
C PRO A 197 34.83 20.23 21.71
N GLN A 198 35.31 19.14 22.28
CA GLN A 198 36.71 19.09 22.76
C GLN A 198 37.42 17.78 22.46
N ALA A 199 37.86 17.60 21.21
CA ALA A 199 38.95 16.66 20.91
C ALA A 199 39.81 17.03 19.67
N VAL A 200 39.83 18.28 19.23
CA VAL A 200 40.76 18.71 18.15
C VAL A 200 41.47 20.01 18.51
N SER A 201 42.15 20.02 19.63
CA SER A 201 43.19 21.03 19.91
C SER A 201 44.40 20.38 20.55
N GLY A 202 45.19 19.67 19.77
CA GLY A 202 46.37 18.96 20.27
C GLY A 202 47.31 18.47 19.19
N PHE A 203 47.52 19.24 18.12
CA PHE A 203 48.70 19.07 17.29
C PHE A 203 49.12 20.44 16.71
N SER A 204 49.77 21.23 17.56
CA SER A 204 50.68 22.28 17.14
C SER A 204 51.90 22.22 18.03
N ASN A 205 52.93 21.54 17.55
CA ASN A 205 54.36 21.89 17.62
C ASN A 205 55.18 20.91 16.84
#